data_3c6125966b9d1fadf13ec49f8ff4b231
#
_entry.id   3c6125966b9d1fadf13ec49f8ff4b231
#
_cell.length_a   1.000
_cell.length_b   1.000
_cell.length_c   1.000
_cell.angle_alpha   90.00
_cell.angle_beta   90.00
_cell.angle_gamma   90.00
#
_symmetry.space_group_name_H-M   'P 1'
#
loop_
_entity.id
_entity.type
_entity.pdbx_description
1 polymer ?
#
loop_
_entity_poly.entity_id
_entity_poly.type
_entity_poly.pdbx_seq_one_letter_code
_entity_poly.pdbx_strand_id
1 'polypeptide(L)'
;RDAWTIVLASLPESGGRAAAEAQARRARAAGLSGAGVLRSSDFASLNPGYYVVFAAVFDSLDAAAGALPDARAAFPTAYTRRVSG
;
A
#
# COMPACT_ATOMS: atom_id res chain seq x y z
N ARG A 1 2.10 10.66 14.07
CA ARG A 1 1.14 9.62 14.43
C ARG A 1 1.35 8.38 13.57
N ASP A 2 1.41 7.25 14.21
CA ASP A 2 1.70 5.99 13.53
C ASP A 2 0.41 5.29 13.06
N ALA A 3 0.52 4.65 11.90
CA ALA A 3 -0.52 3.80 11.36
C ALA A 3 0.14 2.59 10.71
N TRP A 4 -0.67 1.61 10.35
CA TRP A 4 -0.20 0.44 9.62
C TRP A 4 -0.92 0.34 8.29
N THR A 5 -0.23 -0.17 7.28
CA THR A 5 -0.82 -0.39 5.97
C THR A 5 -0.38 -1.75 5.42
N ILE A 6 -1.01 -2.15 4.33
CA ILE A 6 -0.58 -3.33 3.57
C ILE A 6 -0.05 -2.80 2.23
N VAL A 7 1.23 -3.07 1.98
CA VAL A 7 1.87 -2.67 0.73
C VAL A 7 1.58 -3.74 -0.32
N LEU A 8 0.99 -3.34 -1.43
CA LEU A 8 0.67 -4.22 -2.54
C LEU A 8 1.76 -4.20 -3.61
N ALA A 9 2.31 -3.01 -3.89
CA ALA A 9 3.37 -2.84 -4.87
C ALA A 9 4.12 -1.54 -4.57
N SER A 10 5.38 -1.48 -4.99
CA SER A 10 6.19 -0.26 -4.93
C SER A 10 6.79 -0.03 -6.30
N LEU A 11 6.53 1.14 -6.89
CA LEU A 11 7.00 1.48 -8.22
C LEU A 11 7.86 2.74 -8.15
N PRO A 12 9.00 2.79 -8.86
CA PRO A 12 9.85 3.99 -8.83
C PRO A 12 9.11 5.24 -9.30
N GLU A 13 9.33 6.36 -8.63
CA GLU A 13 8.73 7.64 -9.02
C GLU A 13 9.10 8.02 -10.45
N SER A 14 10.30 7.63 -10.90
CA SER A 14 10.77 7.92 -12.26
C SER A 14 9.90 7.29 -13.35
N GLY A 15 9.16 6.23 -13.03
CA GLY A 15 8.25 5.58 -13.97
C GLY A 15 6.89 6.25 -14.08
N GLY A 16 6.63 7.28 -13.26
CA GLY A 16 5.38 8.01 -13.25
C GLY A 16 4.31 7.37 -12.40
N ARG A 17 3.28 8.18 -12.09
CA ARG A 17 2.20 7.78 -11.18
C ARG A 17 1.15 6.89 -11.86
N ALA A 18 1.03 6.96 -13.18
CA ALA A 18 -0.04 6.25 -13.90
C ALA A 18 -0.01 4.75 -13.68
N ALA A 19 1.17 4.14 -13.64
CA ALA A 19 1.32 2.70 -13.40
C ALA A 19 0.84 2.33 -11.99
N ALA A 20 1.17 3.15 -10.99
CA ALA A 20 0.72 2.93 -9.62
C ALA A 20 -0.80 3.08 -9.50
N GLU A 21 -1.38 4.08 -10.15
CA GLU A 21 -2.82 4.27 -10.15
C GLU A 21 -3.56 3.10 -10.82
N ALA A 22 -2.99 2.53 -11.88
CA ALA A 22 -3.55 1.35 -12.52
C ALA A 22 -3.57 0.15 -11.56
N GLN A 23 -2.51 -0.04 -10.78
CA GLN A 23 -2.47 -1.10 -9.78
C GLN A 23 -3.48 -0.87 -8.66
N ALA A 24 -3.67 0.37 -8.23
CA ALA A 24 -4.67 0.70 -7.22
C ALA A 24 -6.10 0.41 -7.73
N ARG A 25 -6.38 0.74 -8.99
CA ARG A 25 -7.68 0.39 -9.60
C ARG A 25 -7.89 -1.12 -9.64
N ARG A 26 -6.85 -1.87 -9.98
CA ARG A 26 -6.90 -3.34 -9.99
C ARG A 26 -7.20 -3.88 -8.59
N ALA A 27 -6.56 -3.31 -7.57
CA ALA A 27 -6.79 -3.71 -6.19
C ALA A 27 -8.26 -3.46 -5.78
N ARG A 28 -8.79 -2.29 -6.11
CA ARG A 28 -10.19 -1.97 -5.81
C ARG A 28 -11.15 -2.91 -6.53
N ALA A 29 -10.86 -3.24 -7.79
CA ALA A 29 -11.67 -4.19 -8.56
C ALA A 29 -11.64 -5.59 -7.95
N ALA A 30 -10.57 -5.94 -7.26
CA ALA A 30 -10.43 -7.23 -6.57
C ALA A 30 -11.06 -7.23 -5.17
N GLY A 31 -11.73 -6.15 -4.77
CA GLY A 31 -12.41 -6.07 -3.48
C GLY A 31 -11.67 -5.30 -2.40
N LEU A 32 -10.48 -4.77 -2.69
CA LEU A 32 -9.70 -3.99 -1.74
C LEU A 32 -10.13 -2.52 -1.85
N SER A 33 -11.32 -2.21 -1.35
CA SER A 33 -11.99 -0.93 -1.59
C SER A 33 -11.25 0.29 -1.03
N GLY A 34 -10.38 0.10 -0.03
CA GLY A 34 -9.57 1.17 0.54
C GLY A 34 -8.25 1.41 -0.19
N ALA A 35 -8.00 0.73 -1.30
CA ALA A 35 -6.73 0.81 -1.98
C ALA A 35 -6.46 2.20 -2.57
N GLY A 36 -5.20 2.62 -2.53
CA GLY A 36 -4.77 3.90 -3.06
C GLY A 36 -3.27 3.94 -3.30
N VAL A 37 -2.78 5.11 -3.63
CA VAL A 37 -1.36 5.36 -3.91
C VAL A 37 -0.86 6.45 -2.99
N LEU A 38 0.34 6.26 -2.43
CA LEU A 38 1.05 7.30 -1.69
C LEU A 38 2.46 7.45 -2.26
N ARG A 39 3.07 8.61 -2.01
CA ARG A 39 4.49 8.82 -2.32
C ARG A 39 5.30 8.51 -1.06
N SER A 40 6.23 7.57 -1.19
CA SER A 40 7.06 7.18 -0.05
C SER A 40 7.89 8.34 0.51
N SER A 41 8.25 9.30 -0.33
CA SER A 41 9.01 10.47 0.08
C SER A 41 8.28 11.35 1.10
N ASP A 42 6.95 11.23 1.19
CA ASP A 42 6.14 12.01 2.14
C ASP A 42 6.09 11.36 3.54
N PHE A 43 6.69 10.20 3.72
CA PHE A 43 6.62 9.44 4.98
C PHE A 43 8.01 9.10 5.48
N ALA A 44 8.34 9.55 6.69
CA ALA A 44 9.67 9.36 7.27
C ALA A 44 10.02 7.88 7.46
N SER A 45 9.03 7.02 7.67
CA SER A 45 9.24 5.58 7.91
C SER A 45 9.48 4.78 6.63
N LEU A 46 9.33 5.38 5.44
CA LEU A 46 9.46 4.70 4.16
C LEU A 46 10.71 5.18 3.42
N ASN A 47 11.29 4.29 2.63
CA ASN A 47 12.40 4.66 1.74
C ASN A 47 11.85 5.59 0.64
N PRO A 48 12.47 6.76 0.42
CA PRO A 48 11.96 7.71 -0.58
C PRO A 48 12.15 7.21 -2.00
N GLY A 49 11.44 7.83 -2.93
CA GLY A 49 11.63 7.59 -4.36
C GLY A 49 10.63 6.63 -4.98
N TYR A 50 9.56 6.26 -4.27
CA TYR A 50 8.58 5.30 -4.77
C TYR A 50 7.15 5.82 -4.69
N TYR A 51 6.31 5.33 -5.59
CA TYR A 51 4.87 5.32 -5.41
C TYR A 51 4.50 3.97 -4.82
N VAL A 52 3.86 4.00 -3.67
CA VAL A 52 3.46 2.78 -2.95
C VAL A 52 1.97 2.57 -3.13
N VAL A 53 1.60 1.43 -3.68
CA VAL A 53 0.20 1.01 -3.79
C VAL A 53 -0.14 0.27 -2.51
N PHE A 54 -1.14 0.75 -1.78
CA PHE A 54 -1.53 0.19 -0.49
C PHE A 54 -2.99 -0.26 -0.51
N ALA A 55 -3.33 -1.22 0.35
CA ALA A 55 -4.70 -1.77 0.41
C ALA A 55 -5.62 -0.93 1.28
N ALA A 56 -5.15 -0.48 2.43
CA ALA A 56 -5.92 0.31 3.39
C ALA A 56 -4.99 0.80 4.50
N VAL A 57 -5.50 1.67 5.35
CA VAL A 57 -4.77 2.15 6.53
C VAL A 57 -5.46 1.61 7.78
N PHE A 58 -4.67 1.09 8.71
CA PHE A 58 -5.15 0.45 9.93
C PHE A 58 -4.53 1.12 11.16
N ASP A 59 -5.24 1.07 12.28
CA ASP A 59 -4.77 1.64 13.53
C ASP A 59 -3.75 0.75 14.25
N SER A 60 -3.69 -0.53 13.90
CA SER A 60 -2.81 -1.49 14.57
C SER A 60 -2.27 -2.52 13.61
N LEU A 61 -1.14 -3.14 14.00
CA LEU A 61 -0.58 -4.25 13.24
C LEU A 61 -1.54 -5.44 13.21
N ASP A 62 -2.24 -5.71 14.29
CA ASP A 62 -3.18 -6.83 14.34
C ASP A 62 -4.30 -6.67 13.31
N ALA A 63 -4.83 -5.46 13.18
CA ALA A 63 -5.87 -5.19 12.17
C ALA A 63 -5.32 -5.35 10.76
N ALA A 64 -4.11 -4.84 10.49
CA ALA A 64 -3.47 -4.99 9.19
C ALA A 64 -3.18 -6.47 8.89
N ALA A 65 -2.65 -7.22 9.86
CA ALA A 65 -2.34 -8.62 9.68
C ALA A 65 -3.60 -9.45 9.41
N GLY A 66 -4.72 -9.09 10.03
CA GLY A 66 -6.00 -9.76 9.80
C GLY A 66 -6.53 -9.59 8.39
N ALA A 67 -6.19 -8.47 7.73
CA ALA A 67 -6.60 -8.20 6.35
C ALA A 67 -5.60 -8.72 5.31
N LEU A 68 -4.42 -9.16 5.73
CA LEU A 68 -3.36 -9.56 4.82
C LEU A 68 -3.71 -10.74 3.90
N PRO A 69 -4.40 -11.80 4.37
CA PRO A 69 -4.77 -12.91 3.49
C PRO A 69 -5.60 -12.48 2.28
N ASP A 70 -6.56 -11.57 2.47
CA ASP A 70 -7.37 -11.06 1.37
C ASP A 70 -6.52 -10.26 0.38
N ALA A 71 -5.59 -9.45 0.90
CA ALA A 71 -4.67 -8.70 0.03
C ALA A 71 -3.78 -9.64 -0.78
N ARG A 72 -3.28 -10.70 -0.16
CA ARG A 72 -2.41 -11.68 -0.83
C ARG A 72 -3.13 -12.52 -1.86
N ALA A 73 -4.45 -12.65 -1.76
CA ALA A 73 -5.22 -13.34 -2.79
C ALA A 73 -5.10 -12.63 -4.15
N ALA A 74 -5.03 -11.31 -4.15
CA ALA A 74 -4.89 -10.51 -5.37
C ALA A 74 -3.43 -10.09 -5.64
N PHE A 75 -2.64 -9.88 -4.59
CA PHE A 75 -1.25 -9.44 -4.67
C PHE A 75 -0.40 -10.34 -3.76
N PRO A 76 0.10 -11.49 -4.29
CA PRO A 76 0.73 -12.51 -3.45
C PRO A 76 1.94 -12.04 -2.64
N THR A 77 2.60 -10.96 -3.05
CA THR A 77 3.77 -10.43 -2.32
C THR A 77 3.40 -9.33 -1.33
N ALA A 78 2.11 -9.09 -1.08
CA ALA A 78 1.66 -8.06 -0.13
C ALA A 78 2.22 -8.30 1.27
N TYR A 79 2.54 -7.22 1.97
CA TYR A 79 3.07 -7.28 3.34
C TYR A 79 2.61 -6.07 4.13
N THR A 80 2.63 -6.22 5.46
CA THR A 80 2.29 -5.11 6.36
C THR A 80 3.48 -4.17 6.52
N ARG A 81 3.20 -2.87 6.70
CA ARG A 81 4.23 -1.87 6.91
C ARG A 81 3.71 -0.77 7.82
N ARG A 82 4.54 -0.34 8.78
CA ARG A 82 4.23 0.84 9.60
C ARG A 82 4.45 2.11 8.76
N VAL A 83 3.53 3.06 8.90
CA VAL A 83 3.58 4.33 8.19
C VAL A 83 3.51 5.46 9.21
N SER A 84 4.51 6.33 9.23
CA SER A 84 4.51 7.52 10.08
C SER A 84 4.92 8.75 9.27
N GLY A 85 4.20 9.80 9.50
CA GLY A 85 4.40 11.05 8.76
C GLY A 85 5.42 11.98 9.34
#